data_6d00887d227326c70840f951bf623e67
#
_entry.id   6d00887d227326c70840f951bf623e67
#
_cell.length_a   1.000
_cell.length_b   1.000
_cell.length_c   1.000
_cell.angle_alpha   90.00
_cell.angle_beta   90.00
_cell.angle_gamma   90.00
#
_symmetry.space_group_name_H-M   'P 1'
#
loop_
_entity.id
_entity.type
_entity.pdbx_description
1 polymer ?
#
loop_
_entity_poly.entity_id
_entity_poly.type
_entity_poly.pdbx_seq_one_letter_code
_entity_poly.pdbx_strand_id
1 'polypeptide(L)' 'MQIHQPKIILITDLIDSRKRKEEELAFYNIELKKLIEKMRFVQLEIKLTNDIIHMIEHERVKEIK' A
#
# COMPACT_ATOMS: atom_id res chain seq x y z
N MET A 1 -18.38 -4.38 44.80
CA MET A 1 -17.97 -4.28 44.30
C MET A 1 -17.05 -3.72 44.04
N GLN A 2 -16.29 -3.54 44.00
CA GLN A 2 -15.63 -2.98 43.78
C GLN A 2 -14.99 -2.60 42.95
N ILE A 3 -14.42 -2.47 42.95
CA ILE A 3 -14.28 -1.99 41.86
C ILE A 3 -13.32 -1.03 41.76
N HIS A 4 -12.52 -0.79 42.44
CA HIS A 4 -11.68 0.19 42.30
C HIS A 4 -10.45 -0.22 41.72
N GLN A 5 -10.00 -1.23 41.91
CA GLN A 5 -8.91 -1.57 41.36
C GLN A 5 -8.92 -1.65 40.01
N PRO A 6 -9.88 -1.72 39.43
CA PRO A 6 -10.01 -1.70 38.04
C PRO A 6 -9.36 -0.54 37.36
N LYS A 7 -9.13 0.52 38.02
CA LYS A 7 -8.50 1.64 37.42
C LYS A 7 -7.11 1.30 36.90
N ILE A 8 -6.32 0.58 37.70
CA ILE A 8 -4.99 0.20 37.30
C ILE A 8 -5.03 -0.82 36.17
N ILE A 9 -5.98 -1.75 36.28
CA ILE A 9 -6.16 -2.77 35.28
C ILE A 9 -6.52 -2.11 33.93
N LEU A 10 -7.40 -1.11 34.01
CA LEU A 10 -7.83 -0.43 32.80
C LEU A 10 -6.67 0.27 32.10
N ILE A 11 -5.79 0.91 32.86
CA ILE A 11 -4.65 1.59 32.28
C ILE A 11 -3.72 0.59 31.61
N THR A 12 -3.49 -0.55 32.25
CA THR A 12 -2.66 -1.58 31.68
C THR A 12 -3.26 -2.08 30.37
N ASP A 13 -4.57 -2.30 30.38
CA ASP A 13 -5.26 -2.78 29.18
C ASP A 13 -5.18 -1.75 28.05
N LEU A 14 -5.26 -0.48 28.38
CA LEU A 14 -5.17 0.57 27.38
C LEU A 14 -3.78 0.65 26.78
N ILE A 15 -2.76 0.48 27.62
CA ILE A 15 -1.39 0.49 27.14
C ILE A 15 -1.14 -0.69 26.21
N ASP A 16 -1.64 -1.87 26.59
CA ASP A 16 -1.50 -3.05 25.77
C ASP A 16 -2.24 -2.88 24.45
N SER A 17 -3.43 -2.32 24.50
CA SER A 17 -4.23 -2.08 23.31
C SER A 17 -3.52 -1.11 22.37
N ARG A 18 -2.94 -0.05 22.94
CA ARG A 18 -2.21 0.92 22.14
C ARG A 18 -1.02 0.26 21.45
N LYS A 19 -0.29 -0.55 22.19
CA LYS A 19 0.87 -1.22 21.63
C LYS A 19 0.48 -2.11 20.44
N ARG A 20 -0.61 -2.88 20.61
CA ARG A 20 -1.06 -3.74 19.54
C ARG A 20 -1.49 -2.95 18.32
N LYS A 21 -2.14 -1.82 18.54
CA LYS A 21 -2.57 -0.97 17.42
C LYS A 21 -1.39 -0.33 16.72
N GLU A 22 -0.36 0.03 17.47
CA GLU A 22 0.85 0.57 16.86
C GLU A 22 1.55 -0.48 16.02
N GLU A 23 1.55 -1.73 16.48
CA GLU A 23 2.13 -2.83 15.71
C GLU A 23 1.30 -3.09 14.46
N GLU A 24 -0.01 -3.00 14.58
CA GLU A 24 -0.89 -3.19 13.45
C GLU A 24 -0.66 -2.09 12.41
N LEU A 25 -0.51 -0.86 12.88
CA LEU A 25 -0.25 0.25 11.98
C LEU A 25 1.09 0.08 11.26
N ALA A 26 2.10 -0.39 11.99
CA ALA A 26 3.40 -0.65 11.39
C ALA A 26 3.30 -1.72 10.29
N PHE A 27 2.49 -2.75 10.55
CA PHE A 27 2.26 -3.79 9.55
C PHE A 27 1.61 -3.20 8.31
N TYR A 28 0.57 -2.39 8.50
CA TYR A 28 -0.12 -1.79 7.37
C TYR A 28 0.77 -0.85 6.58
N ASN A 29 1.68 -0.15 7.27
CA ASN A 29 2.62 0.72 6.57
C ASN A 29 3.55 -0.07 5.66
N ILE A 30 3.97 -1.27 6.11
CA ILE A 30 4.80 -2.13 5.29
C ILE A 30 4.01 -2.62 4.08
N GLU A 31 2.75 -3.02 4.31
CA GLU A 31 1.91 -3.49 3.21
C GLU A 31 1.62 -2.39 2.22
N LEU A 32 1.45 -1.17 2.70
CA LEU A 32 1.22 -0.03 1.84
C LEU A 32 2.42 0.22 0.94
N LYS A 33 3.62 0.14 1.49
CA LYS A 33 4.82 0.34 0.67
C LYS A 33 4.94 -0.72 -0.41
N LYS A 34 4.59 -1.96 -0.08
CA LYS A 34 4.60 -3.03 -1.07
C LYS A 34 3.60 -2.76 -2.18
N LEU A 35 2.42 -2.27 -1.80
CA LEU A 35 1.39 -1.99 -2.78
C LEU A 35 1.79 -0.84 -3.68
N ILE A 36 2.41 0.20 -3.13
CA ILE A 36 2.89 1.31 -3.91
C ILE A 36 3.93 0.84 -4.92
N GLU A 37 4.80 -0.08 -4.53
CA GLU A 37 5.79 -0.62 -5.44
C GLU A 37 5.13 -1.38 -6.58
N LYS A 38 4.12 -2.18 -6.27
CA LYS A 38 3.39 -2.91 -7.30
C LYS A 38 2.73 -1.97 -8.27
N MET A 39 2.16 -0.87 -7.77
CA MET A 39 1.53 0.12 -8.61
C MET A 39 2.55 0.76 -9.57
N ARG A 40 3.76 1.01 -9.09
CA ARG A 40 4.79 1.58 -9.93
C ARG A 40 5.16 0.64 -11.07
N PHE A 41 5.24 -0.65 -10.80
CA PHE A 41 5.53 -1.62 -11.83
C PHE A 41 4.42 -1.66 -12.87
N VAL A 42 3.16 -1.64 -12.43
CA VAL A 42 2.04 -1.66 -13.36
C VAL A 42 2.04 -0.39 -14.21
N GLN A 43 2.32 0.76 -13.60
CA GLN A 43 2.39 2.01 -14.33
C GLN A 43 3.51 1.97 -15.38
N LEU A 44 4.64 1.37 -15.03
CA LEU A 44 5.73 1.23 -15.98
C LEU A 44 5.34 0.31 -17.14
N GLU A 45 4.64 -0.78 -16.83
CA GLU A 45 4.18 -1.70 -17.86
C GLU A 45 3.22 -1.01 -18.81
N ILE A 46 2.34 -0.17 -18.29
CA ILE A 46 1.42 0.58 -19.14
C ILE A 46 2.19 1.52 -20.04
N LYS A 47 3.17 2.22 -19.48
CA LYS A 47 3.97 3.15 -20.27
C LYS A 47 4.71 2.43 -21.38
N LEU A 48 5.34 1.30 -21.07
CA LEU A 48 6.07 0.55 -22.06
C LEU A 48 5.15 0.01 -23.14
N THR A 49 3.97 -0.46 -22.76
CA THR A 49 3.00 -0.96 -23.72
C THR A 49 2.54 0.18 -24.63
N ASN A 50 2.27 1.35 -24.08
CA ASN A 50 1.87 2.49 -24.87
C ASN A 50 2.98 2.90 -25.85
N ASP A 51 4.23 2.87 -25.40
CA ASP A 51 5.35 3.19 -26.26
C ASP A 51 5.43 2.22 -27.45
N ILE A 52 5.22 0.94 -27.18
CA ILE A 52 5.24 -0.08 -28.22
C ILE A 52 4.09 0.15 -29.21
N ILE A 53 2.91 0.45 -28.69
CA ILE A 53 1.76 0.71 -29.55
C ILE A 53 2.05 1.91 -30.46
N HIS A 54 2.61 2.98 -29.89
CA HIS A 54 2.94 4.15 -30.68
C HIS A 54 3.96 3.84 -31.77
N MET A 55 4.95 3.02 -31.44
CA MET A 55 5.94 2.64 -32.42
C MET A 55 5.33 1.85 -33.58
N ILE A 56 4.45 0.92 -33.25
CA ILE A 56 3.78 0.12 -34.25
C ILE A 56 2.90 0.98 -35.14
N GLU A 57 2.13 1.88 -34.52
CA GLU A 57 1.25 2.76 -35.25
C GLU A 57 2.05 3.69 -36.16
N HIS A 58 3.16 4.18 -35.66
CA HIS A 58 4.00 5.06 -36.48
C HIS A 58 4.57 4.33 -37.68
N GLU A 59 4.99 3.08 -37.50
CA GLU A 59 5.51 2.30 -38.61
C GLU A 59 4.42 1.97 -39.60
N ARG A 60 3.23 1.66 -39.14
CA ARG A 60 2.12 1.37 -40.04
C ARG A 60 1.80 2.58 -40.92
N VAL A 61 1.82 3.76 -40.36
CA VAL A 61 1.58 4.97 -41.10
C VAL A 61 2.66 5.15 -42.15
N LYS A 62 3.91 4.85 -41.80
CA LYS A 62 5.00 4.95 -42.75
C LYS A 62 4.85 3.97 -43.89
N GLU A 63 4.40 2.74 -43.54
CA GLU A 63 4.23 1.73 -44.59
C GLU A 63 3.11 2.09 -45.54
N ILE A 64 2.08 2.70 -45.05
CA ILE A 64 0.96 3.07 -45.90
C ILE A 64 1.37 4.17 -46.88
N LYS A 65 2.27 5.01 -46.41
CA LYS A 65 2.74 6.10 -47.25
C LYS A 65 3.75 5.58 -48.25
#